data_b14c0644ef875c6dcb404aa510212e1e
#
_entry.id   b14c0644ef875c6dcb404aa510212e1e
#
_cell.length_a   1.000
_cell.length_b   1.000
_cell.length_c   1.000
_cell.angle_alpha   90.00
_cell.angle_beta   90.00
_cell.angle_gamma   90.00
#
_symmetry.space_group_name_H-M   'P 1'
#
loop_
_entity.id
_entity.type
_entity.pdbx_description
1 polymer ?
#
loop_
_entity_poly.entity_id
_entity_poly.type
_entity_poly.pdbx_seq_one_letter_code
_entity_poly.pdbx_strand_id
1 'polypeptide(L)'
;LFSYEPFRSMKGKFNIVAVASPSTDSGVSVPRENLWKETAVHSHFDTFYSDRYLTTSRVKSIHNALAGIPYEHIIILANTDVYGGGGIYNSYTLTTAHHPMFKPVVVHEFGHSFGGLADEYFYEDDVMTDTYPLDVEPWEQNISTQVNFASKWKDMLPSDTPIPTPIAERKKY
;
A
#
# COMPACT_ATOMS: atom_id res chain seq x y z
N LEU A 1 5.83 -6.44 9.29
CA LEU A 1 5.59 -5.07 9.68
C LEU A 1 6.61 -4.62 10.74
N PHE A 2 6.68 -5.23 11.91
CA PHE A 2 7.51 -4.80 13.06
C PHE A 2 9.02 -5.08 12.94
N SER A 3 9.51 -5.42 11.78
CA SER A 3 10.95 -5.49 11.48
C SER A 3 11.50 -4.15 10.97
N TYR A 4 10.63 -3.20 10.66
CA TYR A 4 10.95 -1.91 10.05
C TYR A 4 10.45 -0.74 10.89
N GLU A 5 11.20 0.36 10.88
CA GLU A 5 10.71 1.62 11.42
C GLU A 5 9.65 2.26 10.49
N PRO A 6 8.73 3.04 11.03
CA PRO A 6 8.55 3.38 12.45
C PRO A 6 7.81 2.32 13.29
N PHE A 7 7.30 1.28 12.64
CA PHE A 7 6.44 0.27 13.28
C PHE A 7 7.17 -0.57 14.33
N ARG A 8 8.49 -0.78 14.15
CA ARG A 8 9.31 -1.49 15.14
C ARG A 8 9.30 -0.78 16.49
N SER A 9 9.57 0.52 16.51
CA SER A 9 9.55 1.34 17.72
C SER A 9 8.15 1.50 18.31
N MET A 10 7.11 1.39 17.48
CA MET A 10 5.71 1.55 17.86
C MET A 10 5.00 0.22 18.15
N LYS A 11 5.69 -0.91 18.12
CA LYS A 11 5.10 -2.25 18.24
C LYS A 11 4.14 -2.39 19.42
N GLY A 12 4.47 -1.83 20.57
CA GLY A 12 3.65 -1.87 21.77
C GLY A 12 2.33 -1.08 21.70
N LYS A 13 2.11 -0.32 20.62
CA LYS A 13 0.86 0.42 20.38
C LYS A 13 -0.16 -0.34 19.52
N PHE A 14 0.21 -1.54 19.06
CA PHE A 14 -0.62 -2.36 18.19
C PHE A 14 -1.10 -3.61 18.92
N ASN A 15 -2.39 -3.86 18.84
CA ASN A 15 -2.98 -5.16 19.15
C ASN A 15 -3.19 -5.91 17.83
N ILE A 16 -2.80 -7.18 17.79
CA ILE A 16 -2.88 -7.98 16.56
C ILE A 16 -3.77 -9.18 16.80
N VAL A 17 -4.76 -9.34 15.94
CA VAL A 17 -5.63 -10.51 15.88
C VAL A 17 -5.42 -11.21 14.54
N ALA A 18 -5.06 -12.48 14.57
CA ALA A 18 -4.97 -13.29 13.36
C ALA A 18 -6.32 -13.99 13.14
N VAL A 19 -6.87 -13.82 11.94
CA VAL A 19 -8.12 -14.45 11.53
C VAL A 19 -7.85 -15.43 10.41
N ALA A 20 -8.17 -16.71 10.64
CA ALA A 20 -8.12 -17.72 9.61
C ALA A 20 -9.35 -17.58 8.70
N SER A 21 -9.11 -17.36 7.41
CA SER A 21 -10.17 -17.19 6.42
C SER A 21 -9.95 -18.19 5.29
N PRO A 22 -10.48 -19.43 5.42
CA PRO A 22 -10.26 -20.48 4.42
C PRO A 22 -10.91 -20.08 3.10
N SER A 23 -10.19 -20.36 2.02
CA SER A 23 -10.64 -20.20 0.63
C SER A 23 -10.96 -21.55 0.01
N THR A 24 -11.84 -21.60 -0.98
CA THR A 24 -12.10 -22.80 -1.78
C THR A 24 -10.89 -23.11 -2.64
N ASP A 25 -10.32 -22.09 -3.28
CA ASP A 25 -9.13 -22.22 -4.12
C ASP A 25 -7.91 -21.63 -3.42
N SER A 26 -6.74 -22.20 -3.70
CA SER A 26 -5.45 -21.63 -3.32
C SER A 26 -4.97 -20.63 -4.38
N GLY A 27 -4.33 -19.55 -3.93
CA GLY A 27 -3.73 -18.55 -4.81
C GLY A 27 -4.56 -17.28 -4.95
N VAL A 28 -4.41 -16.63 -6.11
CA VAL A 28 -5.00 -15.34 -6.45
C VAL A 28 -5.50 -15.41 -7.89
N SER A 29 -6.58 -14.71 -8.21
CA SER A 29 -7.05 -14.58 -9.59
C SER A 29 -6.08 -13.73 -10.42
N VAL A 30 -5.89 -14.11 -11.69
CA VAL A 30 -5.07 -13.40 -12.68
C VAL A 30 -5.92 -13.14 -13.92
N PRO A 31 -6.68 -12.05 -13.95
CA PRO A 31 -7.66 -11.78 -15.02
C PRO A 31 -7.07 -11.79 -16.44
N ARG A 32 -5.88 -11.24 -16.66
CA ARG A 32 -5.20 -11.25 -17.98
C ARG A 32 -4.92 -12.66 -18.52
N GLU A 33 -4.82 -13.66 -17.61
CA GLU A 33 -4.62 -15.07 -17.96
C GLU A 33 -5.94 -15.85 -17.99
N ASN A 34 -7.06 -15.15 -17.81
CA ASN A 34 -8.37 -15.75 -17.61
C ASN A 34 -8.40 -16.82 -16.48
N LEU A 35 -7.52 -16.61 -15.48
CA LEU A 35 -7.41 -17.48 -14.32
C LEU A 35 -8.23 -16.89 -13.16
N TRP A 36 -9.30 -17.57 -12.80
CA TRP A 36 -10.20 -17.17 -11.72
C TRP A 36 -10.11 -18.13 -10.55
N LYS A 37 -10.10 -17.59 -9.33
CA LYS A 37 -9.97 -18.32 -8.06
C LYS A 37 -11.05 -17.90 -7.08
N GLU A 38 -11.72 -18.89 -6.48
CA GLU A 38 -12.70 -18.68 -5.42
C GLU A 38 -11.98 -18.53 -4.07
N THR A 39 -11.43 -17.37 -3.81
CA THR A 39 -10.76 -17.04 -2.55
C THR A 39 -11.70 -16.30 -1.60
N ALA A 40 -11.40 -16.35 -0.31
CA ALA A 40 -12.25 -15.78 0.74
C ALA A 40 -12.58 -14.30 0.54
N VAL A 41 -11.68 -13.54 -0.07
CA VAL A 41 -11.87 -12.11 -0.36
C VAL A 41 -11.83 -11.81 -1.86
N HIS A 42 -11.86 -12.81 -2.72
CA HIS A 42 -11.81 -12.66 -4.18
C HIS A 42 -10.66 -11.75 -4.66
N SER A 43 -9.47 -11.95 -4.10
CA SER A 43 -8.28 -11.18 -4.47
C SER A 43 -7.84 -11.46 -5.90
N HIS A 44 -7.37 -10.42 -6.58
CA HIS A 44 -6.93 -10.50 -7.97
C HIS A 44 -5.78 -9.52 -8.26
N PHE A 45 -4.92 -9.91 -9.18
CA PHE A 45 -3.98 -9.01 -9.84
C PHE A 45 -4.68 -8.16 -10.91
N ASP A 46 -3.91 -7.46 -11.70
CA ASP A 46 -4.34 -6.66 -12.86
C ASP A 46 -5.26 -5.48 -12.52
N THR A 47 -5.26 -5.02 -11.28
CA THR A 47 -5.92 -3.77 -10.91
C THR A 47 -5.27 -2.62 -11.67
N PHE A 48 -6.06 -1.77 -12.32
CA PHE A 48 -5.59 -0.70 -13.21
C PHE A 48 -4.62 -1.19 -14.30
N TYR A 49 -4.81 -2.44 -14.77
CA TYR A 49 -3.96 -3.09 -15.79
C TYR A 49 -2.50 -3.30 -15.36
N SER A 50 -2.20 -3.16 -14.07
CA SER A 50 -0.88 -3.45 -13.51
C SER A 50 -0.79 -4.89 -13.03
N ASP A 51 0.18 -5.64 -13.54
CA ASP A 51 0.40 -7.05 -13.26
C ASP A 51 0.80 -7.34 -11.80
N ARG A 52 1.27 -6.34 -11.07
CA ARG A 52 1.67 -6.42 -9.66
C ARG A 52 0.67 -5.80 -8.69
N TYR A 53 -0.34 -5.08 -9.19
CA TYR A 53 -1.30 -4.43 -8.32
C TYR A 53 -2.36 -5.42 -7.86
N LEU A 54 -2.24 -5.83 -6.60
CA LEU A 54 -3.05 -6.88 -5.97
C LEU A 54 -4.11 -6.24 -5.08
N THR A 55 -5.37 -6.39 -5.45
CA THR A 55 -6.50 -5.84 -4.69
C THR A 55 -7.68 -6.79 -4.62
N THR A 56 -8.75 -6.33 -4.01
CA THR A 56 -10.09 -6.91 -4.11
C THR A 56 -11.15 -5.82 -4.20
N SER A 57 -12.14 -6.02 -5.04
CA SER A 57 -13.35 -5.21 -5.11
C SER A 57 -14.45 -5.69 -4.12
N ARG A 58 -14.22 -6.84 -3.45
CA ARG A 58 -15.21 -7.47 -2.57
C ARG A 58 -15.02 -7.04 -1.11
N VAL A 59 -15.01 -5.73 -0.85
CA VAL A 59 -14.82 -5.15 0.50
C VAL A 59 -15.82 -5.73 1.51
N LYS A 60 -17.06 -5.99 1.10
CA LYS A 60 -18.05 -6.65 1.96
C LYS A 60 -17.61 -8.03 2.42
N SER A 61 -16.93 -8.81 1.59
CA SER A 61 -16.41 -10.14 1.97
C SER A 61 -15.35 -10.03 3.06
N ILE A 62 -14.50 -9.01 3.00
CA ILE A 62 -13.52 -8.70 4.06
C ILE A 62 -14.25 -8.46 5.38
N HIS A 63 -15.20 -7.54 5.40
CA HIS A 63 -15.93 -7.19 6.62
C HIS A 63 -16.77 -8.36 7.16
N ASN A 64 -17.33 -9.18 6.29
CA ASN A 64 -18.03 -10.40 6.71
C ASN A 64 -17.09 -11.40 7.40
N ALA A 65 -15.88 -11.58 6.87
CA ALA A 65 -14.87 -12.46 7.48
C ALA A 65 -14.40 -11.96 8.86
N LEU A 66 -14.51 -10.67 9.10
CA LEU A 66 -14.13 -10.01 10.36
C LEU A 66 -15.32 -9.72 11.29
N ALA A 67 -16.51 -10.21 10.97
CA ALA A 67 -17.71 -9.94 11.75
C ALA A 67 -17.53 -10.34 13.23
N GLY A 68 -17.80 -9.40 14.13
CA GLY A 68 -17.66 -9.61 15.58
C GLY A 68 -16.23 -9.43 16.13
N ILE A 69 -15.26 -9.09 15.28
CA ILE A 69 -13.89 -8.80 15.68
C ILE A 69 -13.70 -7.28 15.64
N PRO A 70 -13.29 -6.63 16.74
CA PRO A 70 -12.92 -5.21 16.67
C PRO A 70 -11.62 -5.02 15.93
N TYR A 71 -11.57 -4.12 14.96
CA TYR A 71 -10.37 -3.77 14.19
C TYR A 71 -10.42 -2.31 13.74
N GLU A 72 -9.26 -1.73 13.51
CA GLU A 72 -9.08 -0.40 12.92
C GLU A 72 -8.40 -0.50 11.55
N HIS A 73 -7.48 -1.46 11.41
CA HIS A 73 -6.71 -1.68 10.18
C HIS A 73 -6.70 -3.17 9.82
N ILE A 74 -6.68 -3.45 8.54
CA ILE A 74 -6.76 -4.81 8.00
C ILE A 74 -5.54 -5.08 7.13
N ILE A 75 -4.86 -6.19 7.38
CA ILE A 75 -3.81 -6.72 6.52
C ILE A 75 -4.24 -8.10 6.03
N ILE A 76 -4.36 -8.26 4.72
CA ILE A 76 -4.74 -9.50 4.07
C ILE A 76 -3.49 -10.13 3.47
N LEU A 77 -3.24 -11.38 3.83
CA LEU A 77 -2.12 -12.16 3.32
C LEU A 77 -2.63 -13.17 2.28
N ALA A 78 -2.36 -12.89 1.01
CA ALA A 78 -2.75 -13.78 -0.08
C ALA A 78 -1.76 -14.94 -0.21
N ASN A 79 -2.27 -16.16 -0.35
CA ASN A 79 -1.49 -17.39 -0.46
C ASN A 79 -0.90 -17.54 -1.88
N THR A 80 0.09 -16.72 -2.21
CA THR A 80 0.81 -16.75 -3.48
C THR A 80 2.25 -16.30 -3.30
N ASP A 81 3.13 -16.76 -4.17
CA ASP A 81 4.53 -16.37 -4.28
C ASP A 81 4.80 -15.33 -5.39
N VAL A 82 3.77 -14.98 -6.15
CA VAL A 82 3.86 -13.94 -7.18
C VAL A 82 4.01 -12.58 -6.53
N TYR A 83 4.95 -11.76 -7.00
CA TYR A 83 5.17 -10.41 -6.48
C TYR A 83 3.94 -9.53 -6.66
N GLY A 84 3.53 -8.84 -5.58
CA GLY A 84 2.49 -7.83 -5.66
C GLY A 84 1.93 -7.44 -4.31
N GLY A 85 1.25 -6.31 -4.32
CA GLY A 85 0.57 -5.73 -3.18
C GLY A 85 -0.42 -4.64 -3.61
N GLY A 86 -1.15 -4.12 -2.65
CA GLY A 86 -2.04 -2.99 -2.79
C GLY A 86 -2.48 -2.47 -1.42
N GLY A 87 -2.25 -1.20 -1.16
CA GLY A 87 -2.66 -0.50 0.04
C GLY A 87 -3.77 0.49 -0.27
N ILE A 88 -4.97 0.27 0.23
CA ILE A 88 -6.12 1.14 0.02
C ILE A 88 -6.37 1.95 1.28
N TYR A 89 -6.18 3.26 1.19
CA TYR A 89 -6.28 4.16 2.33
C TYR A 89 -7.58 3.98 3.10
N ASN A 90 -7.44 3.89 4.42
CA ASN A 90 -8.54 3.69 5.36
C ASN A 90 -9.43 2.48 5.05
N SER A 91 -8.90 1.47 4.35
CA SER A 91 -9.63 0.26 3.99
C SER A 91 -8.83 -1.00 4.33
N TYR A 92 -7.84 -1.36 3.52
CA TYR A 92 -7.04 -2.56 3.77
C TYR A 92 -5.66 -2.49 3.10
N THR A 93 -4.74 -3.29 3.60
CA THR A 93 -3.52 -3.74 2.91
C THR A 93 -3.75 -5.15 2.39
N LEU A 94 -3.41 -5.43 1.14
CA LEU A 94 -3.39 -6.78 0.58
C LEU A 94 -2.01 -7.04 -0.01
N THR A 95 -1.37 -8.14 0.36
CA THR A 95 -0.02 -8.48 -0.10
C THR A 95 0.17 -9.99 -0.24
N THR A 96 1.16 -10.38 -1.04
CA THR A 96 1.53 -11.78 -1.22
C THR A 96 2.26 -12.30 0.02
N ALA A 97 1.99 -13.54 0.45
CA ALA A 97 2.56 -14.09 1.69
C ALA A 97 3.92 -14.80 1.50
N HIS A 98 4.21 -15.28 0.28
CA HIS A 98 5.33 -16.20 0.04
C HIS A 98 6.42 -15.63 -0.87
N HIS A 99 6.28 -14.42 -1.40
CA HIS A 99 7.33 -13.79 -2.18
C HIS A 99 8.51 -13.37 -1.29
N PRO A 100 9.77 -13.49 -1.73
CA PRO A 100 10.94 -13.07 -0.95
C PRO A 100 10.90 -11.61 -0.48
N MET A 101 10.27 -10.72 -1.25
CA MET A 101 10.08 -9.31 -0.92
C MET A 101 8.85 -9.04 -0.04
N PHE A 102 8.21 -10.05 0.50
CA PHE A 102 7.00 -9.90 1.34
C PHE A 102 7.16 -8.86 2.45
N LYS A 103 8.28 -8.89 3.17
CA LYS A 103 8.48 -8.01 4.34
C LYS A 103 8.50 -6.52 3.98
N PRO A 104 9.32 -6.05 3.02
CA PRO A 104 9.25 -4.65 2.61
C PRO A 104 7.92 -4.29 1.94
N VAL A 105 7.33 -5.17 1.13
CA VAL A 105 6.05 -4.90 0.46
C VAL A 105 4.93 -4.67 1.47
N VAL A 106 4.79 -5.52 2.50
CA VAL A 106 3.73 -5.30 3.51
C VAL A 106 3.88 -3.98 4.26
N VAL A 107 5.12 -3.50 4.46
CA VAL A 107 5.36 -2.20 5.11
C VAL A 107 4.99 -1.06 4.18
N HIS A 108 5.36 -1.15 2.91
CA HIS A 108 5.03 -0.18 1.87
C HIS A 108 3.51 -0.03 1.72
N GLU A 109 2.80 -1.12 1.47
CA GLU A 109 1.35 -1.11 1.30
C GLU A 109 0.60 -0.67 2.57
N PHE A 110 1.15 -1.00 3.74
CA PHE A 110 0.61 -0.51 5.00
C PHE A 110 0.83 1.01 5.17
N GLY A 111 1.91 1.56 4.62
CA GLY A 111 2.13 3.00 4.53
C GLY A 111 0.99 3.71 3.79
N HIS A 112 0.53 3.16 2.68
CA HIS A 112 -0.63 3.69 1.96
C HIS A 112 -1.93 3.52 2.76
N SER A 113 -2.24 2.32 3.20
CA SER A 113 -3.54 2.03 3.83
C SER A 113 -3.71 2.66 5.21
N PHE A 114 -2.65 2.71 6.01
CA PHE A 114 -2.63 3.27 7.36
C PHE A 114 -2.34 4.76 7.38
N GLY A 115 -1.28 5.18 6.68
CA GLY A 115 -0.76 6.55 6.71
C GLY A 115 -1.29 7.45 5.60
N GLY A 116 -1.94 6.92 4.58
CA GLY A 116 -2.35 7.66 3.40
C GLY A 116 -1.15 8.27 2.67
N LEU A 117 -0.02 7.54 2.64
CA LEU A 117 1.19 8.00 1.98
C LEU A 117 1.11 7.74 0.48
N ALA A 118 1.64 8.67 -0.30
CA ALA A 118 1.85 8.50 -1.73
C ALA A 118 3.16 7.75 -2.00
N ASP A 119 3.28 7.17 -3.19
CA ASP A 119 4.55 6.69 -3.71
C ASP A 119 5.49 7.87 -3.97
N GLU A 120 6.73 7.75 -3.51
CA GLU A 120 7.80 8.74 -3.75
C GLU A 120 8.76 8.29 -4.88
N TYR A 121 8.56 7.10 -5.42
CA TYR A 121 9.31 6.62 -6.57
C TYR A 121 8.56 6.91 -7.87
N PHE A 122 9.30 6.95 -8.95
CA PHE A 122 8.75 7.07 -10.31
C PHE A 122 9.61 6.23 -11.27
N TYR A 123 9.04 5.88 -12.41
CA TYR A 123 9.74 5.19 -13.47
C TYR A 123 10.05 6.19 -14.59
N GLU A 124 11.25 6.09 -15.20
CA GLU A 124 11.66 7.00 -16.27
C GLU A 124 10.74 6.96 -17.49
N ASP A 125 10.13 5.80 -17.75
CA ASP A 125 9.20 5.55 -18.87
C ASP A 125 7.73 5.79 -18.47
N ASP A 126 7.48 6.27 -17.25
CA ASP A 126 6.12 6.52 -16.79
C ASP A 126 5.62 7.83 -17.39
N VAL A 127 4.67 7.70 -18.32
CA VAL A 127 4.06 8.83 -19.03
C VAL A 127 3.11 9.65 -18.12
N MET A 128 2.83 9.15 -16.91
CA MET A 128 1.95 9.81 -15.94
C MET A 128 2.70 10.88 -15.13
N THR A 129 3.29 11.84 -15.84
CA THR A 129 3.97 12.99 -15.20
C THR A 129 3.01 13.95 -14.50
N ASP A 130 1.71 13.85 -14.76
CA ASP A 130 0.68 14.78 -14.29
C ASP A 130 -0.27 14.14 -13.27
N THR A 131 0.26 13.27 -12.40
CA THR A 131 -0.56 12.61 -11.36
C THR A 131 -1.17 13.61 -10.37
N TYR A 132 -0.46 14.72 -10.10
CA TYR A 132 -0.92 15.77 -9.20
C TYR A 132 -0.97 17.11 -9.91
N PRO A 133 -2.15 17.80 -9.91
CA PRO A 133 -2.23 19.17 -10.39
C PRO A 133 -1.30 20.08 -9.58
N LEU A 134 -0.48 20.87 -10.25
CA LEU A 134 0.53 21.71 -9.59
C LEU A 134 -0.06 22.90 -8.82
N ASP A 135 -1.33 23.21 -9.02
CA ASP A 135 -2.08 24.28 -8.37
C ASP A 135 -2.90 23.82 -7.14
N VAL A 136 -2.82 22.52 -6.82
CA VAL A 136 -3.50 21.92 -5.68
C VAL A 136 -2.48 21.24 -4.77
N GLU A 137 -2.59 21.44 -3.47
CA GLU A 137 -1.80 20.68 -2.49
C GLU A 137 -2.35 19.26 -2.39
N PRO A 138 -1.53 18.20 -2.60
CA PRO A 138 -1.97 16.82 -2.45
C PRO A 138 -2.47 16.56 -1.02
N TRP A 139 -3.45 15.68 -0.87
CA TRP A 139 -3.94 15.29 0.46
C TRP A 139 -2.96 14.34 1.18
N GLU A 140 -2.14 13.62 0.46
CA GLU A 140 -1.12 12.74 1.03
C GLU A 140 -0.06 13.52 1.79
N GLN A 141 0.28 13.04 2.96
CA GLN A 141 1.08 13.81 3.92
C GLN A 141 2.58 13.89 3.58
N ASN A 142 3.09 12.98 2.79
CA ASN A 142 4.52 12.86 2.48
C ASN A 142 4.96 13.58 1.21
N ILE A 143 4.04 14.13 0.44
CA ILE A 143 4.33 14.89 -0.80
C ILE A 143 3.73 16.28 -0.75
N SER A 144 4.28 17.22 -1.54
CA SER A 144 3.80 18.59 -1.61
C SER A 144 4.07 19.19 -2.99
N THR A 145 3.07 19.92 -3.52
CA THR A 145 3.21 20.82 -4.67
C THR A 145 3.67 22.21 -4.25
N GLN A 146 3.90 22.44 -2.97
CA GLN A 146 4.25 23.71 -2.33
C GLN A 146 3.12 24.75 -2.29
N VAL A 147 1.92 24.42 -2.74
CA VAL A 147 0.76 25.34 -2.70
C VAL A 147 0.36 25.64 -1.26
N ASN A 148 0.37 24.63 -0.39
CA ASN A 148 0.12 24.79 1.03
C ASN A 148 1.08 23.94 1.89
N PHE A 149 2.36 23.99 1.58
CA PHE A 149 3.37 23.19 2.26
C PHE A 149 3.45 23.46 3.78
N ALA A 150 3.08 24.65 4.20
CA ALA A 150 3.07 25.02 5.62
C ALA A 150 2.06 24.20 6.46
N SER A 151 1.06 23.60 5.84
CA SER A 151 0.11 22.70 6.52
C SER A 151 0.65 21.29 6.76
N LYS A 152 1.84 20.97 6.26
CA LYS A 152 2.46 19.64 6.35
C LYS A 152 3.71 19.69 7.25
N TRP A 153 4.86 19.36 6.72
CA TRP A 153 6.13 19.18 7.45
C TRP A 153 7.17 20.27 7.16
N LYS A 154 6.75 21.41 6.60
CA LYS A 154 7.67 22.49 6.23
C LYS A 154 8.49 23.02 7.42
N ASP A 155 7.89 23.15 8.57
CA ASP A 155 8.50 23.62 9.82
C ASP A 155 9.44 22.60 10.48
N MET A 156 9.39 21.34 10.01
CA MET A 156 10.28 20.27 10.48
C MET A 156 11.56 20.17 9.66
N LEU A 157 11.67 20.93 8.56
CA LEU A 157 12.87 20.90 7.71
C LEU A 157 14.02 21.67 8.36
N PRO A 158 15.27 21.16 8.26
CA PRO A 158 16.44 21.98 8.52
C PRO A 158 16.44 23.24 7.67
N SER A 159 16.96 24.35 8.23
CA SER A 159 16.91 25.67 7.60
C SER A 159 17.67 25.77 6.26
N ASP A 160 18.61 24.85 6.03
CA ASP A 160 19.44 24.76 4.83
C ASP A 160 18.93 23.74 3.79
N THR A 161 17.77 23.13 4.03
CA THR A 161 17.16 22.19 3.08
C THR A 161 16.65 22.95 1.85
N PRO A 162 17.17 22.68 0.65
CA PRO A 162 16.67 23.33 -0.57
C PRO A 162 15.24 22.83 -0.90
N ILE A 163 14.39 23.77 -1.35
CA ILE A 163 12.99 23.48 -1.72
C ILE A 163 12.75 24.04 -3.14
N PRO A 164 12.41 23.17 -4.13
CA PRO A 164 12.37 21.71 -4.06
C PRO A 164 13.73 21.11 -3.79
N THR A 165 13.77 19.96 -3.10
CA THR A 165 15.00 19.23 -2.86
C THR A 165 15.49 18.58 -4.16
N PRO A 166 16.74 18.84 -4.60
CA PRO A 166 17.26 18.25 -5.80
C PRO A 166 17.32 16.73 -5.70
N ILE A 167 16.97 16.03 -6.76
CA ILE A 167 17.15 14.58 -6.88
C ILE A 167 18.64 14.33 -7.12
N ALA A 168 19.36 13.86 -6.08
CA ALA A 168 20.80 13.63 -6.14
C ALA A 168 21.17 12.41 -6.99
N GLU A 169 20.34 11.36 -6.97
CA GLU A 169 20.49 10.15 -7.80
C GLU A 169 19.12 9.57 -8.10
N ARG A 170 18.89 9.21 -9.37
CA ARG A 170 17.73 8.42 -9.77
C ARG A 170 17.98 6.97 -9.37
N LYS A 171 17.34 6.51 -8.31
CA LYS A 171 17.39 5.09 -7.96
C LYS A 171 16.46 4.33 -8.89
N LYS A 172 17.01 3.40 -9.67
CA LYS A 172 16.22 2.37 -10.35
C LYS A 172 15.84 1.32 -9.31
N TYR A 173 14.56 1.08 -9.15
CA TYR A 173 14.02 -0.02 -8.36
C TYR A 173 13.58 -1.16 -9.25
#